data_a10a24c47172400bad2d1416f4a577be
#
_entry.id   a10a24c47172400bad2d1416f4a577be
#
_cell.length_a   1.000
_cell.length_b   1.000
_cell.length_c   1.000
_cell.angle_alpha   90.00
_cell.angle_beta   90.00
_cell.angle_gamma   90.00
#
_symmetry.space_group_name_H-M   'P 1'
#
loop_
_entity.id
_entity.type
_entity.pdbx_description
1 polymer ?
#
loop_
_entity_poly.entity_id
_entity_poly.type
_entity_poly.pdbx_seq_one_letter_code
_entity_poly.pdbx_strand_id
1 'polypeptide(L)'
;MTTLEDLYYGNICPCEKSLTRGSEYSHLLELTVKNEEKLYVLLSPQQKEAYEKVKDCITDMNNILEKEAFIDGFRLGMKLMAESVYDKSSDI
;
A
#
# COMPACT_ATOMS: atom_id res chain seq x y z
N MET A 1 -20.25 -15.94 -6.27
CA MET A 1 -18.90 -16.51 -6.34
C MET A 1 -18.21 -16.45 -4.98
N THR A 2 -17.36 -17.44 -4.73
CA THR A 2 -16.58 -17.42 -3.47
C THR A 2 -15.40 -16.45 -3.60
N THR A 3 -14.81 -16.09 -2.47
CA THR A 3 -13.62 -15.25 -2.43
C THR A 3 -12.43 -15.92 -3.15
N LEU A 4 -12.31 -17.24 -3.01
CA LEU A 4 -11.25 -17.99 -3.69
C LEU A 4 -11.42 -17.99 -5.20
N GLU A 5 -12.65 -18.11 -5.69
CA GLU A 5 -12.94 -17.99 -7.11
C GLU A 5 -12.61 -16.59 -7.62
N ASP A 6 -12.99 -15.56 -6.87
CA ASP A 6 -12.67 -14.17 -7.22
C ASP A 6 -11.17 -13.94 -7.30
N LEU A 7 -10.42 -14.51 -6.37
CA LEU A 7 -8.97 -14.42 -6.37
C LEU A 7 -8.37 -15.13 -7.60
N TYR A 8 -8.88 -16.33 -7.90
CA TYR A 8 -8.43 -17.11 -9.04
C TYR A 8 -8.66 -16.38 -10.37
N TYR A 9 -9.82 -15.78 -10.53
CA TYR A 9 -10.17 -15.07 -11.75
C TYR A 9 -9.62 -13.65 -11.84
N GLY A 10 -8.85 -13.21 -10.84
CA GLY A 10 -8.26 -11.88 -10.84
C GLY A 10 -9.22 -10.76 -10.49
N ASN A 11 -10.36 -11.08 -9.90
CA ASN A 11 -11.34 -10.10 -9.46
C ASN A 11 -10.96 -9.43 -8.14
N ILE A 12 -9.98 -9.99 -7.44
CA ILE A 12 -9.39 -9.43 -6.23
C ILE A 12 -7.92 -9.20 -6.51
N CYS A 13 -7.51 -7.94 -6.52
CA CYS A 13 -6.11 -7.54 -6.74
C CYS A 13 -5.64 -6.70 -5.55
N PRO A 14 -4.96 -7.32 -4.57
CA PRO A 14 -4.52 -6.59 -3.37
C PRO A 14 -3.58 -5.42 -3.65
N CYS A 15 -2.87 -5.45 -4.78
CA CYS A 15 -1.97 -4.36 -5.18
C CYS A 15 -2.73 -3.16 -5.76
N GLU A 16 -3.99 -3.33 -6.14
CA GLU A 16 -4.82 -2.26 -6.65
C GLU A 16 -5.67 -1.69 -5.53
N LYS A 17 -5.45 -0.42 -5.23
CA LYS A 17 -6.22 0.29 -4.21
C LYS A 17 -7.04 1.37 -4.86
N SER A 18 -8.34 1.38 -4.54
CA SER A 18 -9.21 2.48 -4.92
C SER A 18 -9.09 3.58 -3.88
N LEU A 19 -8.75 4.79 -4.32
CA LEU A 19 -8.70 5.95 -3.45
C LEU A 19 -10.09 6.54 -3.35
N THR A 20 -10.60 6.69 -2.13
CA THR A 20 -11.88 7.35 -1.90
C THR A 20 -11.72 8.85 -2.11
N ARG A 21 -12.52 9.41 -3.00
CA ARG A 21 -12.52 10.86 -3.25
C ARG A 21 -12.87 11.59 -1.96
N GLY A 22 -12.06 12.61 -1.62
CA GLY A 22 -12.27 13.38 -0.39
C GLY A 22 -11.72 12.72 0.86
N SER A 23 -11.04 11.59 0.74
CA SER A 23 -10.39 10.95 1.88
C SER A 23 -9.19 11.76 2.36
N GLU A 24 -8.75 11.49 3.60
CA GLU A 24 -7.54 12.08 4.16
C GLU A 24 -6.33 11.87 3.25
N TYR A 25 -6.18 10.66 2.73
CA TYR A 25 -5.09 10.34 1.83
C TYR A 25 -5.14 11.16 0.56
N SER A 26 -6.32 11.31 -0.05
CA SER A 26 -6.44 12.08 -1.30
C SER A 26 -6.15 13.56 -1.09
N HIS A 27 -6.51 14.13 0.07
CA HIS A 27 -6.15 15.51 0.43
C HIS A 27 -4.65 15.69 0.57
N LEU A 28 -3.99 14.74 1.24
CA LEU A 28 -2.53 14.77 1.39
C LEU A 28 -1.83 14.60 0.05
N LEU A 29 -2.36 13.76 -0.81
CA LEU A 29 -1.84 13.58 -2.16
C LEU A 29 -1.90 14.88 -2.97
N GLU A 30 -3.04 15.56 -2.94
CA GLU A 30 -3.21 16.86 -3.62
C GLU A 30 -2.23 17.89 -3.08
N LEU A 31 -2.07 17.95 -1.74
CA LEU A 31 -1.12 18.85 -1.10
C LEU A 31 0.31 18.53 -1.49
N THR A 32 0.66 17.27 -1.54
CA THR A 32 1.98 16.80 -1.96
C THR A 32 2.29 17.26 -3.37
N VAL A 33 1.35 17.06 -4.31
CA VAL A 33 1.53 17.48 -5.69
C VAL A 33 1.72 18.99 -5.80
N LYS A 34 0.90 19.76 -5.11
CA LYS A 34 1.01 21.22 -5.12
C LYS A 34 2.35 21.71 -4.56
N ASN A 35 2.77 21.14 -3.44
CA ASN A 35 4.05 21.51 -2.82
C ASN A 35 5.25 21.07 -3.66
N GLU A 36 5.13 19.92 -4.30
CA GLU A 36 6.15 19.43 -5.23
C GLU A 36 6.32 20.36 -6.43
N GLU A 37 5.23 20.83 -7.00
CA GLU A 37 5.27 21.79 -8.11
C GLU A 37 5.95 23.08 -7.70
N LYS A 38 5.63 23.59 -6.50
CA LYS A 38 6.27 24.82 -5.98
C LYS A 38 7.76 24.62 -5.73
N LEU A 39 8.15 23.48 -5.22
CA LEU A 39 9.55 23.14 -5.00
C LEU A 39 10.29 23.02 -6.33
N TYR A 40 9.69 22.33 -7.29
CA TYR A 40 10.33 21.99 -8.55
C TYR A 40 10.78 23.22 -9.34
N VAL A 41 9.96 24.28 -9.33
CA VAL A 41 10.30 25.52 -10.04
C VAL A 41 11.48 26.27 -9.41
N LEU A 42 11.81 25.99 -8.14
CA LEU A 42 12.92 26.61 -7.44
C LEU A 42 14.25 25.89 -7.65
N LEU A 43 14.20 24.68 -8.22
CA LEU A 43 15.37 23.83 -8.34
C LEU A 43 16.13 24.08 -9.64
N SER A 44 17.47 24.01 -9.57
CA SER A 44 18.32 23.98 -10.75
C SER A 44 18.18 22.64 -11.48
N PRO A 45 18.61 22.51 -12.74
CA PRO A 45 18.57 21.21 -13.43
C PRO A 45 19.27 20.09 -12.69
N GLN A 46 20.40 20.36 -12.05
CA GLN A 46 21.13 19.36 -11.26
C GLN A 46 20.36 18.96 -10.00
N GLN A 47 19.72 19.93 -9.36
CA GLN A 47 18.90 19.67 -8.16
C GLN A 47 17.64 18.90 -8.52
N LYS A 48 17.04 19.17 -9.68
CA LYS A 48 15.89 18.41 -10.17
C LYS A 48 16.25 16.94 -10.37
N GLU A 49 17.41 16.67 -10.97
CA GLU A 49 17.87 15.30 -11.17
C GLU A 49 18.07 14.57 -9.85
N ALA A 50 18.71 15.22 -8.88
CA ALA A 50 18.92 14.66 -7.55
C ALA A 50 17.59 14.40 -6.84
N TYR A 51 16.66 15.33 -6.95
CA TYR A 51 15.31 15.19 -6.36
C TYR A 51 14.56 14.00 -6.96
N GLU A 52 14.61 13.83 -8.28
CA GLU A 52 13.95 12.71 -8.94
C GLU A 52 14.51 11.37 -8.48
N LYS A 53 15.81 11.27 -8.27
CA LYS A 53 16.44 10.04 -7.74
C LYS A 53 15.95 9.72 -6.33
N VAL A 54 15.84 10.72 -5.46
CA VAL A 54 15.31 10.55 -4.11
C VAL A 54 13.85 10.11 -4.16
N LYS A 55 13.06 10.74 -5.01
CA LYS A 55 11.65 10.42 -5.19
C LYS A 55 11.45 8.98 -5.66
N ASP A 56 12.25 8.53 -6.61
CA ASP A 56 12.20 7.15 -7.12
C ASP A 56 12.53 6.15 -6.02
N CYS A 57 13.55 6.43 -5.22
CA CYS A 57 13.91 5.57 -4.08
C CYS A 57 12.79 5.49 -3.05
N ILE A 58 12.16 6.62 -2.74
CA ILE A 58 11.04 6.66 -1.79
C ILE A 58 9.86 5.85 -2.32
N THR A 59 9.56 5.98 -3.61
CA THR A 59 8.49 5.22 -4.25
C THR A 59 8.76 3.72 -4.17
N ASP A 60 9.98 3.30 -4.46
CA ASP A 60 10.37 1.88 -4.38
C ASP A 60 10.28 1.37 -2.95
N MET A 61 10.73 2.14 -1.97
CA MET A 61 10.61 1.79 -0.56
C MET A 61 9.16 1.60 -0.14
N ASN A 62 8.29 2.53 -0.54
CA ASN A 62 6.87 2.47 -0.21
C ASN A 62 6.21 1.24 -0.83
N ASN A 63 6.56 0.89 -2.06
CA ASN A 63 6.03 -0.31 -2.72
C ASN A 63 6.43 -1.59 -1.98
N ILE A 64 7.67 -1.66 -1.50
CA ILE A 64 8.15 -2.79 -0.70
C ILE A 64 7.39 -2.87 0.62
N LEU A 65 7.24 -1.75 1.33
CA LEU A 65 6.54 -1.70 2.60
C LEU A 65 5.07 -2.11 2.45
N GLU A 66 4.40 -1.67 1.40
CA GLU A 66 3.01 -2.05 1.13
C GLU A 66 2.87 -3.55 0.94
N LYS A 67 3.78 -4.15 0.15
CA LYS A 67 3.78 -5.58 -0.09
C LYS A 67 4.03 -6.36 1.22
N GLU A 68 5.03 -5.95 1.99
CA GLU A 68 5.35 -6.59 3.26
C GLU A 68 4.21 -6.46 4.26
N ALA A 69 3.58 -5.29 4.34
CA ALA A 69 2.43 -5.09 5.22
C ALA A 69 1.27 -6.02 4.86
N PHE A 70 1.01 -6.20 3.57
CA PHE A 70 -0.02 -7.11 3.10
C PHE A 70 0.29 -8.56 3.49
N ILE A 71 1.53 -9.00 3.25
CA ILE A 71 1.97 -10.36 3.56
C ILE A 71 1.88 -10.62 5.07
N ASP A 72 2.37 -9.69 5.87
CA ASP A 72 2.35 -9.80 7.33
C ASP A 72 0.94 -9.83 7.87
N GLY A 73 0.06 -8.97 7.36
CA GLY A 73 -1.34 -8.94 7.75
C GLY A 73 -2.06 -10.23 7.39
N PHE A 74 -1.82 -10.76 6.21
CA PHE A 74 -2.40 -12.03 5.78
C PHE A 74 -1.94 -13.19 6.67
N ARG A 75 -0.64 -13.26 6.93
CA ARG A 75 -0.07 -14.31 7.80
C ARG A 75 -0.62 -14.23 9.21
N LEU A 76 -0.71 -13.02 9.75
CA LEU A 76 -1.28 -12.81 11.09
C LEU A 76 -2.73 -13.24 11.13
N GLY A 77 -3.52 -12.87 10.14
CA GLY A 77 -4.92 -13.26 10.04
C GLY A 77 -5.09 -14.77 10.00
N MET A 78 -4.28 -15.45 9.18
CA MET A 78 -4.29 -16.91 9.08
C MET A 78 -3.93 -17.57 10.41
N LYS A 79 -2.91 -17.03 11.08
CA LYS A 79 -2.46 -17.54 12.37
C LYS A 79 -3.53 -17.41 13.45
N LEU A 80 -4.16 -16.25 13.51
CA LEU A 80 -5.25 -16.00 14.44
C LEU A 80 -6.44 -16.93 14.18
N MET A 81 -6.76 -17.12 12.91
CA MET A 81 -7.85 -18.03 12.53
C MET A 81 -7.54 -19.46 12.92
N ALA A 82 -6.33 -19.94 12.64
CA ALA A 82 -5.91 -21.29 13.00
C ALA A 82 -5.94 -21.52 14.52
N GLU A 83 -5.42 -20.57 15.28
CA GLU A 83 -5.43 -20.65 16.76
C GLU A 83 -6.86 -20.68 17.28
N SER A 84 -7.73 -19.85 16.74
CA SER A 84 -9.14 -19.79 17.15
C SER A 84 -9.84 -21.13 16.92
N VAL A 85 -9.59 -21.77 15.78
CA VAL A 85 -10.19 -23.06 15.45
C VAL A 85 -9.62 -24.18 16.33
N TYR A 86 -8.31 -24.21 16.52
CA TYR A 86 -7.67 -25.24 17.34
C TYR A 86 -8.02 -25.11 18.82
N ASP A 87 -8.05 -23.89 19.36
CA ASP A 87 -8.44 -23.66 20.76
C ASP A 87 -9.85 -24.13 21.00
N LYS A 88 -10.75 -23.85 20.08
CA LYS A 88 -12.14 -24.32 20.17
C LYS A 88 -12.22 -25.83 20.12
N SER A 89 -11.38 -26.49 19.32
CA SER A 89 -11.32 -27.95 19.24
C SER A 89 -10.74 -28.57 20.51
N SER A 90 -9.77 -27.92 21.12
CA SER A 90 -9.10 -28.44 22.31
C SER A 90 -9.97 -28.38 23.56
N ASP A 91 -10.99 -27.54 23.54
CA ASP A 91 -11.98 -27.43 24.66
C ASP A 91 -12.98 -28.57 24.68
N ILE A 92 -12.98 -29.39 23.67
CA ILE A 92 -13.83 -30.57 23.58
C ILE A 92 -13.13 -31.75 24.22
#